data_3c826b3017fcf677169930f83aa2f192
#
_entry.id   3c826b3017fcf677169930f83aa2f192
#
_cell.length_a   1.000
_cell.length_b   1.000
_cell.length_c   1.000
_cell.angle_alpha   90.00
_cell.angle_beta   90.00
_cell.angle_gamma   90.00
#
_symmetry.space_group_name_H-M   'P 1'
#
loop_
_entity.id
_entity.type
_entity.pdbx_description
1 polymer ?
#
loop_
_entity_poly.entity_id
_entity_poly.type
_entity_poly.pdbx_seq_one_letter_code
_entity_poly.pdbx_strand_id
1 'polypeptide(L)'
;MSIIIINGTSSSGKTSLLKLLQKKLPEPFLDMGIDKFIWMLPRRYLDRPLWDDVLGKAVHPGPVGWSLFSGMHHAVAAAASHGNNILADHVFVEKAWVDECAALFADMNAYLIGLHCPLEVLEQRERNRKDRTLGQARLQYDVIHKFTKYDLELDTSVLSIEECAEQVIERLKNPPAAFRKLKIGHD
;
A
#
# COMPACT_ATOMS: atom_id res chain seq x y z
N MET A 1 9.62 16.88 -3.20
CA MET A 1 9.10 15.65 -3.77
C MET A 1 9.05 14.59 -2.68
N SER A 2 7.91 13.93 -2.50
CA SER A 2 7.69 12.92 -1.46
C SER A 2 6.94 11.72 -2.02
N ILE A 3 7.29 10.53 -1.54
CA ILE A 3 6.58 9.27 -1.79
C ILE A 3 5.90 8.88 -0.48
N ILE A 4 4.61 8.55 -0.51
CA ILE A 4 3.87 8.06 0.66
C ILE A 4 3.24 6.73 0.27
N ILE A 5 3.76 5.64 0.83
CA ILE A 5 3.22 4.29 0.64
C ILE A 5 2.34 3.94 1.85
N ILE A 6 1.09 3.57 1.59
CA ILE A 6 0.13 3.19 2.63
C ILE A 6 -0.09 1.68 2.53
N ASN A 7 0.40 0.93 3.51
CA ASN A 7 0.22 -0.53 3.59
C ASN A 7 -0.88 -0.91 4.60
N GLY A 8 -1.59 -1.96 4.30
CA GLY A 8 -2.64 -2.51 5.17
C GLY A 8 -3.50 -3.54 4.46
N THR A 9 -4.29 -4.29 5.21
CA THR A 9 -5.21 -5.31 4.67
C THR A 9 -6.27 -4.72 3.74
N SER A 10 -6.94 -5.57 2.97
CA SER A 10 -8.21 -5.21 2.36
C SER A 10 -9.16 -4.64 3.42
N SER A 11 -9.94 -3.62 3.07
CA SER A 11 -10.91 -2.95 3.95
C SER A 11 -10.33 -2.17 5.16
N SER A 12 -9.00 -1.99 5.26
CA SER A 12 -8.38 -1.18 6.34
C SER A 12 -8.54 0.34 6.16
N GLY A 13 -9.08 0.82 5.03
CA GLY A 13 -9.29 2.26 4.81
C GLY A 13 -8.23 2.94 3.94
N LYS A 14 -7.26 2.21 3.36
CA LYS A 14 -6.17 2.76 2.52
C LYS A 14 -6.65 3.75 1.47
N THR A 15 -7.58 3.32 0.62
CA THR A 15 -8.11 4.14 -0.48
C THR A 15 -8.83 5.40 0.02
N SER A 16 -9.51 5.32 1.17
CA SER A 16 -10.17 6.48 1.78
C SER A 16 -9.14 7.49 2.28
N LEU A 17 -8.11 7.01 2.97
CA LEU A 17 -7.01 7.85 3.44
C LEU A 17 -6.24 8.48 2.28
N LEU A 18 -5.93 7.70 1.24
CA LEU A 18 -5.23 8.19 0.04
C LEU A 18 -6.01 9.34 -0.61
N LYS A 19 -7.31 9.16 -0.86
CA LYS A 19 -8.16 10.21 -1.45
C LYS A 19 -8.25 11.46 -0.58
N LEU A 20 -8.31 11.30 0.74
CA LEU A 20 -8.35 12.44 1.65
C LEU A 20 -7.00 13.18 1.69
N LEU A 21 -5.89 12.46 1.69
CA LEU A 21 -4.55 13.05 1.60
C LEU A 21 -4.36 13.82 0.29
N GLN A 22 -4.79 13.27 -0.86
CA GLN A 22 -4.76 14.00 -2.14
C GLN A 22 -5.53 15.33 -2.08
N LYS A 23 -6.62 15.38 -1.31
CA LYS A 23 -7.44 16.58 -1.15
C LYS A 23 -6.84 17.59 -0.17
N LYS A 24 -6.18 17.11 0.91
CA LYS A 24 -5.67 17.96 2.00
C LYS A 24 -4.24 18.47 1.74
N LEU A 25 -3.41 17.70 1.03
CA LEU A 25 -2.03 18.09 0.73
C LEU A 25 -2.01 19.24 -0.28
N PRO A 26 -1.17 20.29 -0.03
CA PRO A 26 -1.16 21.48 -0.88
C PRO A 26 -0.56 21.22 -2.27
N GLU A 27 0.37 20.29 -2.37
CA GLU A 27 1.03 19.93 -3.62
C GLU A 27 0.27 18.79 -4.32
N PRO A 28 0.31 18.72 -5.68
CA PRO A 28 -0.29 17.60 -6.39
C PRO A 28 0.44 16.29 -6.10
N PHE A 29 -0.31 15.26 -5.74
CA PHE A 29 0.17 13.90 -5.56
C PHE A 29 -0.48 12.97 -6.57
N LEU A 30 0.32 12.20 -7.31
CA LEU A 30 -0.17 11.16 -8.22
C LEU A 30 -0.65 9.95 -7.41
N ASP A 31 -1.85 9.46 -7.69
CA ASP A 31 -2.34 8.18 -7.17
C ASP A 31 -1.78 7.05 -8.02
N MET A 32 -0.76 6.38 -7.49
CA MET A 32 -0.08 5.23 -8.11
C MET A 32 -0.25 3.96 -7.28
N GLY A 33 -1.43 3.77 -6.67
CA GLY A 33 -1.74 2.61 -5.86
C GLY A 33 -1.88 1.31 -6.65
N ILE A 34 -1.81 0.17 -5.92
CA ILE A 34 -1.83 -1.19 -6.47
C ILE A 34 -3.04 -1.45 -7.38
N ASP A 35 -4.22 -0.98 -6.99
CA ASP A 35 -5.44 -1.15 -7.77
C ASP A 35 -5.34 -0.45 -9.14
N LYS A 36 -4.62 0.68 -9.25
CA LYS A 36 -4.42 1.38 -10.52
C LYS A 36 -3.65 0.53 -11.53
N PHE A 37 -2.61 -0.14 -11.06
CA PHE A 37 -1.81 -1.03 -11.91
C PHE A 37 -2.58 -2.30 -12.27
N ILE A 38 -3.33 -2.89 -11.35
CA ILE A 38 -4.21 -4.03 -11.62
C ILE A 38 -5.23 -3.67 -12.72
N TRP A 39 -5.85 -2.48 -12.67
CA TRP A 39 -6.83 -2.05 -13.67
C TRP A 39 -6.23 -1.75 -15.05
N MET A 40 -4.89 -1.68 -15.20
CA MET A 40 -4.25 -1.64 -16.51
C MET A 40 -4.27 -2.99 -17.24
N LEU A 41 -4.50 -4.10 -16.53
CA LEU A 41 -4.56 -5.42 -17.13
C LEU A 41 -5.81 -5.57 -18.00
N PRO A 42 -5.74 -6.39 -19.07
CA PRO A 42 -6.92 -6.77 -19.83
C PRO A 42 -7.97 -7.41 -18.91
N ARG A 43 -9.25 -7.07 -19.13
CA ARG A 43 -10.36 -7.48 -18.25
C ARG A 43 -10.38 -8.98 -17.92
N ARG A 44 -9.95 -9.84 -18.85
CA ARG A 44 -9.87 -11.29 -18.63
C ARG A 44 -9.00 -11.71 -17.44
N TYR A 45 -8.04 -10.86 -17.03
CA TYR A 45 -7.18 -11.09 -15.85
C TYR A 45 -7.81 -10.63 -14.54
N LEU A 46 -8.90 -9.90 -14.58
CA LEU A 46 -9.62 -9.42 -13.41
C LEU A 46 -10.66 -10.43 -12.91
N ASP A 47 -10.92 -11.48 -13.70
CA ASP A 47 -11.85 -12.55 -13.39
C ASP A 47 -11.11 -13.90 -13.23
N ARG A 48 -11.67 -14.83 -12.47
CA ARG A 48 -11.12 -16.19 -12.36
C ARG A 48 -11.32 -16.98 -13.67
N PRO A 49 -10.39 -17.90 -14.03
CA PRO A 49 -9.22 -18.32 -13.22
C PRO A 49 -8.00 -17.42 -13.34
N LEU A 50 -7.90 -16.51 -14.32
CA LEU A 50 -6.69 -15.72 -14.59
C LEU A 50 -6.36 -14.71 -13.50
N TRP A 51 -7.30 -14.34 -12.63
CA TRP A 51 -7.02 -13.56 -11.43
C TRP A 51 -5.98 -14.22 -10.52
N ASP A 52 -5.92 -15.55 -10.51
CA ASP A 52 -4.95 -16.29 -9.69
C ASP A 52 -3.50 -16.09 -10.18
N ASP A 53 -3.30 -15.68 -11.44
CA ASP A 53 -1.99 -15.28 -11.97
C ASP A 53 -1.58 -13.87 -11.53
N VAL A 54 -2.52 -13.04 -11.07
CA VAL A 54 -2.28 -11.67 -10.60
C VAL A 54 -2.04 -11.66 -9.09
N LEU A 55 -3.07 -12.00 -8.31
CA LEU A 55 -2.99 -12.05 -6.85
C LEU A 55 -3.91 -13.14 -6.31
N GLY A 56 -3.54 -14.39 -6.54
CA GLY A 56 -4.29 -15.55 -6.11
C GLY A 56 -4.46 -15.58 -4.61
N LYS A 57 -5.68 -15.85 -4.15
CA LYS A 57 -6.05 -15.87 -2.72
C LYS A 57 -5.62 -14.63 -1.94
N ALA A 58 -5.43 -13.50 -2.64
CA ALA A 58 -5.04 -12.19 -2.07
C ALA A 58 -3.68 -12.15 -1.31
N VAL A 59 -2.91 -13.22 -1.32
CA VAL A 59 -1.61 -13.33 -0.63
C VAL A 59 -0.51 -14.01 -1.45
N HIS A 60 -0.83 -14.54 -2.62
CA HIS A 60 0.14 -15.24 -3.46
C HIS A 60 0.06 -14.70 -4.89
N PRO A 61 1.01 -13.84 -5.29
CA PRO A 61 1.08 -13.36 -6.67
C PRO A 61 1.49 -14.52 -7.59
N GLY A 62 0.79 -14.64 -8.71
CA GLY A 62 1.24 -15.45 -9.82
C GLY A 62 2.24 -14.69 -10.70
N PRO A 63 2.71 -15.28 -11.82
CA PRO A 63 3.73 -14.66 -12.68
C PRO A 63 3.34 -13.26 -13.18
N VAL A 64 2.08 -13.05 -13.52
CA VAL A 64 1.56 -11.73 -13.95
C VAL A 64 1.63 -10.73 -12.82
N GLY A 65 1.24 -11.12 -11.60
CA GLY A 65 1.31 -10.27 -10.42
C GLY A 65 2.72 -9.86 -10.05
N TRP A 66 3.68 -10.80 -10.09
CA TRP A 66 5.08 -10.50 -9.82
C TRP A 66 5.62 -9.41 -10.76
N SER A 67 5.42 -9.57 -12.08
CA SER A 67 5.86 -8.57 -13.06
C SER A 67 5.14 -7.23 -12.90
N LEU A 68 3.83 -7.27 -12.64
CA LEU A 68 3.01 -6.07 -12.50
C LEU A 68 3.42 -5.24 -11.28
N PHE A 69 3.60 -5.87 -10.13
CA PHE A 69 3.89 -5.14 -8.88
C PHE A 69 5.34 -4.68 -8.83
N SER A 70 6.30 -5.45 -9.33
CA SER A 70 7.66 -4.97 -9.52
C SER A 70 7.67 -3.77 -10.48
N GLY A 71 6.96 -3.86 -11.62
CA GLY A 71 6.78 -2.72 -12.53
C GLY A 71 6.18 -1.48 -11.87
N MET A 72 5.22 -1.65 -10.96
CA MET A 72 4.66 -0.57 -10.16
C MET A 72 5.72 0.10 -9.28
N HIS A 73 6.53 -0.67 -8.53
CA HIS A 73 7.57 -0.13 -7.65
C HIS A 73 8.57 0.73 -8.43
N HIS A 74 9.04 0.22 -9.58
CA HIS A 74 9.95 0.96 -10.45
C HIS A 74 9.29 2.18 -11.08
N ALA A 75 8.01 2.11 -11.47
CA ALA A 75 7.28 3.26 -12.00
C ALA A 75 7.10 4.37 -10.96
N VAL A 76 6.83 4.02 -9.70
CA VAL A 76 6.77 4.96 -8.57
C VAL A 76 8.13 5.65 -8.38
N ALA A 77 9.24 4.89 -8.37
CA ALA A 77 10.58 5.43 -8.25
C ALA A 77 10.91 6.39 -9.42
N ALA A 78 10.60 5.97 -10.65
CA ALA A 78 10.83 6.78 -11.85
C ALA A 78 10.00 8.07 -11.84
N ALA A 79 8.71 8.01 -11.53
CA ALA A 79 7.86 9.20 -11.46
C ALA A 79 8.36 10.18 -10.39
N ALA A 80 8.79 9.67 -9.23
CA ALA A 80 9.35 10.48 -8.16
C ALA A 80 10.69 11.12 -8.57
N SER A 81 11.60 10.40 -9.24
CA SER A 81 12.88 10.96 -9.70
C SER A 81 12.72 12.11 -10.71
N HIS A 82 11.55 12.21 -11.35
CA HIS A 82 11.17 13.33 -12.23
C HIS A 82 10.36 14.43 -11.50
N GLY A 83 10.40 14.47 -10.18
CA GLY A 83 9.85 15.57 -9.38
C GLY A 83 8.39 15.43 -8.98
N ASN A 84 7.72 14.31 -9.30
CA ASN A 84 6.34 14.09 -8.89
C ASN A 84 6.25 13.67 -7.42
N ASN A 85 5.23 14.16 -6.70
CA ASN A 85 4.84 13.58 -5.43
C ASN A 85 3.91 12.38 -5.67
N ILE A 86 4.08 11.32 -4.88
CA ILE A 86 3.37 10.05 -5.08
C ILE A 86 2.63 9.65 -3.82
N LEU A 87 1.36 9.28 -3.97
CA LEU A 87 0.58 8.50 -3.02
C LEU A 87 0.33 7.13 -3.63
N ALA A 88 0.69 6.06 -2.93
CA ALA A 88 0.41 4.70 -3.38
C ALA A 88 -0.10 3.87 -2.22
N ASP A 89 -1.19 3.15 -2.40
CA ASP A 89 -1.57 2.09 -1.49
C ASP A 89 -0.99 0.75 -1.94
N HIS A 90 -0.67 -0.09 -0.98
CA HIS A 90 -0.07 -1.40 -1.22
C HIS A 90 -0.64 -2.48 -0.29
N VAL A 91 -0.36 -3.73 -0.62
CA VAL A 91 -0.59 -4.90 0.22
C VAL A 91 0.70 -5.73 0.23
N PHE A 92 1.60 -5.44 1.17
CA PHE A 92 2.90 -6.12 1.27
C PHE A 92 2.75 -7.53 1.86
N VAL A 93 2.27 -8.45 1.04
CA VAL A 93 2.11 -9.86 1.42
C VAL A 93 3.37 -10.70 1.16
N GLU A 94 4.30 -10.18 0.39
CA GLU A 94 5.57 -10.84 0.05
C GLU A 94 6.76 -10.04 0.57
N LYS A 95 7.70 -10.73 1.23
CA LYS A 95 8.93 -10.10 1.71
C LYS A 95 9.74 -9.47 0.58
N ALA A 96 9.82 -10.14 -0.56
CA ALA A 96 10.57 -9.66 -1.71
C ALA A 96 10.08 -8.31 -2.24
N TRP A 97 8.79 -7.99 -2.12
CA TRP A 97 8.27 -6.67 -2.47
C TRP A 97 8.71 -5.58 -1.51
N VAL A 98 8.80 -5.92 -0.21
CA VAL A 98 9.33 -4.99 0.81
C VAL A 98 10.81 -4.73 0.56
N ASP A 99 11.57 -5.77 0.26
CA ASP A 99 13.00 -5.69 -0.03
C ASP A 99 13.28 -4.85 -1.28
N GLU A 100 12.51 -5.06 -2.35
CA GLU A 100 12.60 -4.26 -3.59
C GLU A 100 12.26 -2.79 -3.32
N CYS A 101 11.17 -2.51 -2.62
CA CYS A 101 10.81 -1.15 -2.23
C CYS A 101 11.88 -0.50 -1.34
N ALA A 102 12.47 -1.24 -0.40
CA ALA A 102 13.57 -0.74 0.43
C ALA A 102 14.81 -0.40 -0.41
N ALA A 103 15.15 -1.25 -1.40
CA ALA A 103 16.26 -0.97 -2.31
C ALA A 103 16.01 0.29 -3.15
N LEU A 104 14.79 0.49 -3.65
CA LEU A 104 14.42 1.63 -4.51
C LEU A 104 14.25 2.93 -3.73
N PHE A 105 13.68 2.89 -2.52
CA PHE A 105 13.18 4.08 -1.84
C PHE A 105 14.03 4.53 -0.64
N ALA A 106 15.02 3.74 -0.18
CA ALA A 106 15.79 4.06 1.03
C ALA A 106 16.49 5.43 0.99
N ASP A 107 16.93 5.84 -0.19
CA ASP A 107 17.64 7.10 -0.41
C ASP A 107 16.73 8.22 -0.92
N MET A 108 15.41 7.97 -1.00
CA MET A 108 14.38 8.92 -1.37
C MET A 108 13.64 9.47 -0.15
N ASN A 109 12.92 10.57 -0.30
CA ASN A 109 12.01 11.08 0.72
C ASN A 109 10.70 10.26 0.70
N ALA A 110 10.80 8.99 1.13
CA ALA A 110 9.75 8.00 1.01
C ALA A 110 9.30 7.51 2.39
N TYR A 111 8.01 7.68 2.67
CA TYR A 111 7.35 7.31 3.92
C TYR A 111 6.58 6.00 3.73
N LEU A 112 6.67 5.12 4.73
CA LEU A 112 5.86 3.90 4.81
C LEU A 112 4.90 4.01 6.00
N ILE A 113 3.60 4.03 5.70
CA ILE A 113 2.52 4.18 6.67
C ILE A 113 1.78 2.84 6.79
N GLY A 114 1.63 2.33 8.01
CA GLY A 114 0.89 1.11 8.31
C GLY A 114 -0.52 1.41 8.79
N LEU A 115 -1.54 0.83 8.14
CA LEU A 115 -2.92 0.88 8.62
C LEU A 115 -3.29 -0.45 9.27
N HIS A 116 -3.45 -0.43 10.59
CA HIS A 116 -3.95 -1.52 11.39
C HIS A 116 -5.47 -1.43 11.57
N CYS A 117 -6.09 -2.58 11.78
CA CYS A 117 -7.50 -2.68 12.13
C CYS A 117 -7.78 -4.12 12.60
N PRO A 118 -8.49 -4.35 13.71
CA PRO A 118 -8.86 -5.69 14.15
C PRO A 118 -9.60 -6.49 13.09
N LEU A 119 -9.36 -7.81 13.05
CA LEU A 119 -9.89 -8.68 12.01
C LEU A 119 -11.41 -8.65 11.93
N GLU A 120 -12.10 -8.64 13.07
CA GLU A 120 -13.57 -8.62 13.13
C GLU A 120 -14.13 -7.34 12.46
N VAL A 121 -13.46 -6.20 12.66
CA VAL A 121 -13.86 -4.92 12.04
C VAL A 121 -13.61 -4.96 10.55
N LEU A 122 -12.47 -5.52 10.12
CA LEU A 122 -12.14 -5.68 8.70
C LEU A 122 -13.17 -6.55 7.98
N GLU A 123 -13.52 -7.71 8.57
CA GLU A 123 -14.52 -8.62 8.01
C GLU A 123 -15.91 -8.00 7.95
N GLN A 124 -16.28 -7.22 8.96
CA GLN A 124 -17.54 -6.47 8.93
C GLN A 124 -17.56 -5.43 7.81
N ARG A 125 -16.46 -4.66 7.66
CA ARG A 125 -16.31 -3.70 6.58
C ARG A 125 -16.32 -4.38 5.20
N GLU A 126 -15.67 -5.54 5.07
CA GLU A 126 -15.63 -6.32 3.84
C GLU A 126 -17.03 -6.81 3.44
N ARG A 127 -17.83 -7.33 4.40
CA ARG A 127 -19.24 -7.72 4.17
C ARG A 127 -20.12 -6.57 3.70
N ASN A 128 -19.86 -5.37 4.17
CA ASN A 128 -20.62 -4.17 3.80
C ASN A 128 -20.26 -3.63 2.41
N ARG A 129 -19.14 -4.10 1.82
CA ARG A 129 -18.72 -3.72 0.47
C ARG A 129 -19.25 -4.70 -0.56
N LYS A 130 -19.87 -4.17 -1.62
CA LYS A 130 -20.43 -4.98 -2.72
C LYS A 130 -19.40 -5.30 -3.83
N ASP A 131 -18.23 -4.66 -3.78
CA ASP A 131 -17.23 -4.63 -4.84
C ASP A 131 -15.97 -5.46 -4.55
N ARG A 132 -15.98 -6.27 -3.50
CA ARG A 132 -14.81 -7.05 -3.07
C ARG A 132 -15.13 -8.53 -2.89
N THR A 133 -14.13 -9.38 -3.17
CA THR A 133 -14.20 -10.80 -2.82
C THR A 133 -14.09 -10.95 -1.30
N LEU A 134 -15.06 -11.64 -0.70
CA LEU A 134 -15.06 -11.91 0.74
C LEU A 134 -13.87 -12.81 1.15
N GLY A 135 -13.31 -12.56 2.33
CA GLY A 135 -12.23 -13.36 2.92
C GLY A 135 -10.82 -12.85 2.60
N GLN A 136 -10.67 -11.78 1.82
CA GLN A 136 -9.35 -11.20 1.53
C GLN A 136 -8.68 -10.64 2.79
N ALA A 137 -9.45 -9.95 3.64
CA ALA A 137 -8.94 -9.39 4.88
C ALA A 137 -8.33 -10.47 5.78
N ARG A 138 -9.03 -11.58 5.98
CA ARG A 138 -8.54 -12.70 6.78
C ARG A 138 -7.25 -13.32 6.23
N LEU A 139 -7.18 -13.53 4.93
CA LEU A 139 -5.99 -14.11 4.29
C LEU A 139 -4.76 -13.19 4.41
N GLN A 140 -4.95 -11.88 4.37
CA GLN A 140 -3.87 -10.88 4.47
C GLN A 140 -3.46 -10.59 5.91
N TYR A 141 -4.35 -10.80 6.89
CA TYR A 141 -4.21 -10.30 8.26
C TYR A 141 -2.89 -10.68 8.94
N ASP A 142 -2.51 -11.95 8.85
CA ASP A 142 -1.32 -12.48 9.53
C ASP A 142 -0.01 -12.13 8.82
N VAL A 143 -0.05 -11.70 7.56
CA VAL A 143 1.15 -11.49 6.75
C VAL A 143 1.43 -10.03 6.41
N ILE A 144 0.40 -9.17 6.38
CA ILE A 144 0.48 -7.82 5.81
C ILE A 144 1.48 -6.89 6.50
N HIS A 145 1.71 -7.09 7.79
CA HIS A 145 2.62 -6.28 8.60
C HIS A 145 3.92 -7.03 9.00
N LYS A 146 4.03 -8.31 8.61
CA LYS A 146 5.08 -9.21 9.09
C LYS A 146 6.49 -8.77 8.71
N PHE A 147 6.65 -8.21 7.53
CA PHE A 147 7.95 -7.87 6.96
C PHE A 147 8.26 -6.37 6.95
N THR A 148 7.37 -5.56 7.52
CA THR A 148 7.42 -4.10 7.44
C THR A 148 7.82 -3.47 8.77
N LYS A 149 8.49 -2.32 8.68
CA LYS A 149 8.67 -1.35 9.75
C LYS A 149 8.18 -0.01 9.22
N TYR A 150 7.38 0.69 9.98
CA TYR A 150 6.70 1.88 9.52
C TYR A 150 7.32 3.16 10.04
N ASP A 151 7.10 4.24 9.33
CA ASP A 151 7.34 5.61 9.79
C ASP A 151 6.21 6.09 10.71
N LEU A 152 4.99 5.57 10.48
CA LEU A 152 3.80 5.83 11.27
C LEU A 152 2.86 4.62 11.17
N GLU A 153 2.29 4.23 12.29
CA GLU A 153 1.26 3.18 12.40
C GLU A 153 -0.03 3.79 12.92
N LEU A 154 -1.15 3.46 12.29
CA LEU A 154 -2.47 4.02 12.59
C LEU A 154 -3.49 2.90 12.73
N ASP A 155 -4.31 2.94 13.78
CA ASP A 155 -5.42 2.01 13.96
C ASP A 155 -6.72 2.67 13.50
N THR A 156 -7.23 2.21 12.37
CA THR A 156 -8.46 2.72 11.77
C THR A 156 -9.74 2.20 12.42
N SER A 157 -9.63 1.36 13.45
CA SER A 157 -10.79 0.95 14.25
C SER A 157 -11.15 1.99 15.32
N VAL A 158 -10.17 2.80 15.73
CA VAL A 158 -10.31 3.83 16.76
C VAL A 158 -10.16 5.25 16.22
N LEU A 159 -9.39 5.44 15.14
CA LEU A 159 -9.19 6.73 14.49
C LEU A 159 -10.13 6.91 13.31
N SER A 160 -10.71 8.08 13.16
CA SER A 160 -11.38 8.50 11.93
C SER A 160 -10.36 8.65 10.79
N ILE A 161 -10.82 8.65 9.56
CA ILE A 161 -9.94 8.88 8.40
C ILE A 161 -9.36 10.30 8.41
N GLU A 162 -10.09 11.27 8.93
CA GLU A 162 -9.65 12.65 9.16
C GLU A 162 -8.47 12.71 10.12
N GLU A 163 -8.57 12.07 11.28
CA GLU A 163 -7.50 11.99 12.27
C GLU A 163 -6.28 11.24 11.72
N CYS A 164 -6.51 10.16 10.95
CA CYS A 164 -5.43 9.46 10.26
C CYS A 164 -4.69 10.40 9.29
N ALA A 165 -5.42 11.16 8.49
CA ALA A 165 -4.81 12.10 7.54
C ALA A 165 -4.01 13.21 8.24
N GLU A 166 -4.51 13.74 9.35
CA GLU A 166 -3.81 14.75 10.15
C GLU A 166 -2.50 14.21 10.73
N GLN A 167 -2.52 12.98 11.26
CA GLN A 167 -1.31 12.33 11.77
C GLN A 167 -0.30 12.05 10.65
N VAL A 168 -0.74 11.65 9.45
CA VAL A 168 0.16 11.50 8.30
C VAL A 168 0.78 12.85 7.94
N ILE A 169 0.00 13.91 7.80
CA ILE A 169 0.49 15.26 7.45
C ILE A 169 1.50 15.75 8.50
N GLU A 170 1.23 15.53 9.78
CA GLU A 170 2.17 15.87 10.85
C GLU A 170 3.47 15.06 10.75
N ARG A 171 3.36 13.75 10.44
CA ARG A 171 4.53 12.87 10.24
C ARG A 171 5.44 13.34 9.11
N LEU A 172 4.88 13.93 8.05
CA LEU A 172 5.66 14.43 6.90
C LEU A 172 6.59 15.61 7.24
N LYS A 173 6.43 16.26 8.38
CA LYS A 173 7.33 17.32 8.85
C LYS A 173 8.69 16.79 9.31
N ASN A 174 8.83 15.50 9.52
CA ASN A 174 10.05 14.84 9.94
C ASN A 174 10.56 13.88 8.86
N PRO A 175 11.87 13.68 8.69
CA PRO A 175 12.41 12.82 7.64
C PRO A 175 11.94 11.36 7.79
N PRO A 176 11.74 10.63 6.67
CA PRO A 176 11.40 9.21 6.71
C PRO A 176 12.61 8.36 7.10
N ALA A 177 12.34 7.17 7.65
CA ALA A 177 13.37 6.23 8.07
C ALA A 177 13.04 4.76 7.78
N ALA A 178 11.78 4.44 7.50
CA ALA A 178 11.30 3.06 7.41
C ALA A 178 12.06 2.25 6.34
N PHE A 179 12.09 2.71 5.10
CA PHE A 179 12.76 2.01 4.00
C PHE A 179 14.28 1.90 4.20
N ARG A 180 14.91 2.91 4.81
CA ARG A 180 16.34 2.86 5.15
C ARG A 180 16.62 1.78 6.20
N LYS A 181 15.79 1.69 7.24
CA LYS A 181 15.91 0.64 8.26
C LYS A 181 15.64 -0.75 7.72
N LEU A 182 14.74 -0.88 6.75
CA LEU A 182 14.46 -2.15 6.06
C LEU A 182 15.65 -2.57 5.18
N LYS A 183 16.30 -1.65 4.48
CA LYS A 183 17.49 -1.93 3.65
C LYS A 183 18.69 -2.39 4.49
N ILE A 184 18.95 -1.75 5.64
CA ILE A 184 20.07 -2.07 6.54
C ILE A 184 19.84 -3.39 7.29
N GLY A 185 18.62 -3.76 7.58
CA GLY A 185 18.29 -5.01 8.29
C GLY A 185 18.47 -6.27 7.47
N HIS A 186 19.06 -6.17 6.26
CA HIS A 186 19.41 -7.27 5.35
C HIS A 186 20.93 -7.52 5.25
N ASP A 187 21.75 -6.73 5.94
CA ASP A 187 23.17 -6.96 6.18
C ASP A 187 23.33 -7.66 7.56
#